data_675a5b6db9dad927570edb66d4979d7a
#
_entry.id   675a5b6db9dad927570edb66d4979d7a
#
_cell.length_a   1.000
_cell.length_b   1.000
_cell.length_c   1.000
_cell.angle_alpha   90.00
_cell.angle_beta   90.00
_cell.angle_gamma   90.00
#
_symmetry.space_group_name_H-M   'P 1'
#
loop_
_entity.id
_entity.type
_entity.pdbx_description
1 polymer ?
#
loop_
_entity_poly.entity_id
_entity_poly.type
_entity_poly.pdbx_seq_one_letter_code
_entity_poly.pdbx_strand_id
1 'polypeptide(L)'
;MRAWGVALGALALAGCAAGAGTPPPATQAAAPQDMAKLRQVGAAVLFWSQEERYRNFPAMETIFPGTTAKAGRKVRALPQGAPLPIAEADVSAFMTAQNMTGLLVLQDGRVRLERYARGYGPQGRWTSFSVAKSVTSTLVGAAIKDGYIKSVDDPVTRYIPDLAGAGYDGVTIRQLLTMTSGVKWNEDYTNPNSDVARMFAEAVPAGQDPTVFYMRKLPRESDPGVKFVYKTGETNLIGVLVRRATGKSLSAYLEEKIWRPYGMERDAFWMTDQTGAEVSGCCLSVSLRDYGRIGQMALEGGKGIVPAGWFADATKAQVSFPGGGYGYQWWVPTGGVFAAQGIFGQSIIVDPANRLVMVTSAAWPRASDRALAQERMAFAMKVQAAAKE
;
A
#
# COMPACT_ATOMS: atom_id res chain seq x y z
N MET A 1 12.52 -63.38 -56.78
CA MET A 1 13.52 -62.91 -55.86
C MET A 1 13.01 -61.58 -55.30
N ARG A 2 12.87 -61.50 -54.02
CA ARG A 2 11.99 -60.54 -53.30
C ARG A 2 12.66 -59.13 -53.18
N ALA A 3 11.92 -58.10 -53.64
CA ALA A 3 12.24 -56.67 -53.41
C ALA A 3 11.63 -56.20 -52.09
N TRP A 4 12.46 -55.55 -51.28
CA TRP A 4 12.03 -54.89 -50.03
C TRP A 4 11.86 -53.42 -50.33
N GLY A 5 10.63 -52.92 -50.14
CA GLY A 5 10.32 -51.48 -50.17
C GLY A 5 10.56 -50.81 -48.80
N VAL A 6 11.26 -49.69 -48.83
CA VAL A 6 11.46 -48.85 -47.72
C VAL A 6 10.36 -47.77 -47.68
N ALA A 7 9.55 -47.75 -46.61
CA ALA A 7 8.54 -46.73 -46.40
C ALA A 7 9.18 -45.55 -45.63
N LEU A 8 9.20 -44.35 -46.22
CA LEU A 8 9.53 -43.10 -45.55
C LEU A 8 8.30 -42.62 -44.73
N GLY A 9 8.43 -42.63 -43.43
CA GLY A 9 7.47 -42.01 -42.52
C GLY A 9 7.72 -40.51 -42.43
N ALA A 10 6.73 -39.70 -42.81
CA ALA A 10 6.75 -38.26 -42.61
C ALA A 10 6.36 -37.96 -41.14
N LEU A 11 7.28 -37.36 -40.36
CA LEU A 11 6.96 -36.80 -39.06
C LEU A 11 6.26 -35.44 -39.27
N ALA A 12 5.00 -35.38 -38.89
CA ALA A 12 4.27 -34.12 -38.75
C ALA A 12 4.67 -33.44 -37.45
N LEU A 13 5.32 -32.28 -37.51
CA LEU A 13 5.55 -31.39 -36.43
C LEU A 13 4.22 -30.69 -36.08
N ALA A 14 3.57 -31.10 -34.98
CA ALA A 14 2.48 -30.36 -34.38
C ALA A 14 3.02 -29.13 -33.68
N GLY A 15 2.86 -27.95 -34.28
CA GLY A 15 3.13 -26.68 -33.66
C GLY A 15 2.09 -26.43 -32.57
N CYS A 16 2.54 -26.34 -31.31
CA CYS A 16 1.72 -25.80 -30.22
C CYS A 16 1.52 -24.29 -30.44
N ALA A 17 0.35 -23.91 -30.95
CA ALA A 17 -0.13 -22.55 -30.91
C ALA A 17 -0.42 -22.20 -29.44
N ALA A 18 0.38 -21.32 -28.84
CA ALA A 18 0.09 -20.72 -27.57
C ALA A 18 -1.21 -19.89 -27.70
N GLY A 19 -2.27 -20.37 -27.09
CA GLY A 19 -3.54 -19.67 -27.05
C GLY A 19 -3.36 -18.34 -26.35
N ALA A 20 -3.55 -17.25 -27.08
CA ALA A 20 -3.70 -15.93 -26.51
C ALA A 20 -4.96 -15.95 -25.62
N GLY A 21 -4.75 -15.92 -24.30
CA GLY A 21 -5.83 -15.82 -23.34
C GLY A 21 -6.60 -14.52 -23.61
N THR A 22 -7.92 -14.62 -23.73
CA THR A 22 -8.82 -13.47 -23.80
C THR A 22 -8.57 -12.58 -22.58
N PRO A 23 -8.38 -11.26 -22.76
CA PRO A 23 -8.26 -10.34 -21.63
C PRO A 23 -9.54 -10.43 -20.77
N PRO A 24 -9.42 -10.27 -19.42
CA PRO A 24 -10.58 -10.27 -18.55
C PRO A 24 -11.54 -9.13 -19.00
N PRO A 25 -12.86 -9.32 -18.82
CA PRO A 25 -13.84 -8.33 -19.23
C PRO A 25 -13.52 -7.00 -18.55
N ALA A 26 -13.39 -5.96 -19.35
CA ALA A 26 -13.21 -4.59 -18.89
C ALA A 26 -14.38 -4.26 -17.96
N THR A 27 -14.07 -3.88 -16.71
CA THR A 27 -15.05 -3.31 -15.80
C THR A 27 -15.71 -2.13 -16.54
N GLN A 28 -17.03 -2.11 -16.62
CA GLN A 28 -17.76 -1.05 -17.32
C GLN A 28 -17.29 0.31 -16.74
N ALA A 29 -16.71 1.14 -17.59
CA ALA A 29 -16.34 2.50 -17.20
C ALA A 29 -17.61 3.25 -16.80
N ALA A 30 -17.58 3.94 -15.66
CA ALA A 30 -18.70 4.74 -15.18
C ALA A 30 -19.07 5.85 -16.21
N ALA A 31 -20.34 6.22 -16.26
CA ALA A 31 -20.80 7.28 -17.17
C ALA A 31 -20.11 8.62 -16.84
N PRO A 32 -19.89 9.52 -17.83
CA PRO A 32 -19.14 10.77 -17.61
C PRO A 32 -19.66 11.67 -16.49
N GLN A 33 -20.97 11.69 -16.25
CA GLN A 33 -21.56 12.44 -15.15
C GLN A 33 -21.23 11.85 -13.78
N ASP A 34 -21.18 10.52 -13.67
CA ASP A 34 -20.80 9.82 -12.43
C ASP A 34 -19.31 10.04 -12.13
N MET A 35 -18.46 10.13 -13.15
CA MET A 35 -17.04 10.42 -12.99
C MET A 35 -16.75 11.81 -12.47
N ALA A 36 -17.52 12.83 -12.89
CA ALA A 36 -17.39 14.18 -12.37
C ALA A 36 -17.77 14.24 -10.88
N LYS A 37 -18.85 13.57 -10.50
CA LYS A 37 -19.29 13.42 -9.11
C LYS A 37 -18.25 12.68 -8.26
N LEU A 38 -17.70 11.58 -8.76
CA LEU A 38 -16.68 10.80 -8.07
C LEU A 38 -15.40 11.61 -7.83
N ARG A 39 -14.96 12.43 -8.80
CA ARG A 39 -13.83 13.34 -8.60
C ARG A 39 -14.12 14.38 -7.53
N GLN A 40 -15.32 14.96 -7.53
CA GLN A 40 -15.74 15.92 -6.51
C GLN A 40 -15.75 15.30 -5.11
N VAL A 41 -16.31 14.11 -4.96
CA VAL A 41 -16.33 13.38 -3.68
C VAL A 41 -14.91 12.98 -3.27
N GLY A 42 -14.07 12.52 -4.21
CA GLY A 42 -12.67 12.16 -3.95
C GLY A 42 -11.85 13.34 -3.45
N ALA A 43 -12.00 14.52 -4.07
CA ALA A 43 -11.37 15.76 -3.60
C ALA A 43 -11.86 16.19 -2.21
N ALA A 44 -13.10 15.88 -1.85
CA ALA A 44 -13.69 16.23 -0.56
C ALA A 44 -13.22 15.34 0.61
N VAL A 45 -12.65 14.15 0.35
CA VAL A 45 -12.22 13.19 1.41
C VAL A 45 -11.32 13.84 2.45
N LEU A 46 -10.40 14.70 2.03
CA LEU A 46 -9.46 15.40 2.92
C LEU A 46 -10.17 16.43 3.83
N PHE A 47 -11.34 16.89 3.42
CA PHE A 47 -12.10 17.96 4.07
C PHE A 47 -13.37 17.47 4.77
N TRP A 48 -13.63 16.16 4.81
CA TRP A 48 -14.74 15.60 5.55
C TRP A 48 -14.73 16.03 7.01
N SER A 49 -15.91 16.33 7.54
CA SER A 49 -16.12 16.57 8.97
C SER A 49 -15.76 15.33 9.80
N GLN A 50 -15.62 15.49 11.11
CA GLN A 50 -15.32 14.38 12.01
C GLN A 50 -16.38 13.26 11.91
N GLU A 51 -17.66 13.62 11.83
CA GLU A 51 -18.77 12.67 11.71
C GLU A 51 -18.76 11.95 10.36
N GLU A 52 -18.45 12.66 9.27
CA GLU A 52 -18.29 12.05 7.95
C GLU A 52 -17.13 11.06 7.93
N ARG A 53 -16.00 11.35 8.58
CA ARG A 53 -14.87 10.42 8.69
C ARG A 53 -15.27 9.14 9.41
N TYR A 54 -15.95 9.23 10.53
CA TYR A 54 -16.41 8.04 11.27
C TYR A 54 -17.39 7.20 10.44
N ARG A 55 -18.28 7.83 9.68
CA ARG A 55 -19.24 7.14 8.82
C ARG A 55 -18.60 6.56 7.56
N ASN A 56 -17.70 7.31 6.91
CA ASN A 56 -17.27 7.04 5.54
C ASN A 56 -15.97 6.21 5.48
N PHE A 57 -15.02 6.35 6.42
CA PHE A 57 -13.78 5.58 6.41
C PHE A 57 -13.98 4.06 6.50
N PRO A 58 -14.96 3.53 7.25
CA PRO A 58 -15.26 2.10 7.20
C PRO A 58 -16.12 1.68 6.01
N ALA A 59 -16.64 2.62 5.22
CA ALA A 59 -17.62 2.39 4.15
C ALA A 59 -17.13 2.85 2.76
N MET A 60 -15.82 2.94 2.53
CA MET A 60 -15.24 3.46 1.27
C MET A 60 -15.75 2.72 0.03
N GLU A 61 -16.02 1.43 0.14
CA GLU A 61 -16.54 0.59 -0.95
C GLU A 61 -17.98 0.90 -1.37
N THR A 62 -18.74 1.63 -0.54
CA THR A 62 -20.09 2.10 -0.89
C THR A 62 -20.07 3.47 -1.55
N ILE A 63 -18.94 4.17 -1.48
CA ILE A 63 -18.76 5.56 -1.96
C ILE A 63 -17.96 5.58 -3.27
N PHE A 64 -16.93 4.74 -3.37
CA PHE A 64 -15.99 4.72 -4.48
C PHE A 64 -15.99 3.39 -5.23
N PRO A 65 -15.74 3.42 -6.54
CA PRO A 65 -15.44 2.19 -7.27
C PRO A 65 -14.13 1.60 -6.76
N GLY A 66 -14.00 0.29 -6.89
CA GLY A 66 -12.79 -0.39 -6.48
C GLY A 66 -12.76 -1.85 -6.88
N THR A 67 -11.64 -2.48 -6.60
CA THR A 67 -11.39 -3.90 -6.82
C THR A 67 -11.21 -4.61 -5.49
N THR A 68 -11.33 -5.92 -5.49
CA THR A 68 -11.26 -6.73 -4.27
C THR A 68 -10.17 -7.78 -4.39
N ALA A 69 -9.24 -7.80 -3.42
CA ALA A 69 -8.37 -8.95 -3.19
C ALA A 69 -9.07 -9.91 -2.23
N LYS A 70 -9.38 -11.12 -2.72
CA LYS A 70 -10.15 -12.12 -1.98
C LYS A 70 -9.29 -12.84 -0.95
N ALA A 71 -9.82 -13.03 0.25
CA ALA A 71 -9.24 -13.90 1.25
C ALA A 71 -9.26 -15.37 0.78
N GLY A 72 -8.30 -16.14 1.27
CA GLY A 72 -8.23 -17.58 1.02
C GLY A 72 -9.05 -18.35 2.05
N ARG A 73 -9.17 -19.67 1.83
CA ARG A 73 -9.83 -20.57 2.81
C ARG A 73 -9.00 -20.80 4.06
N LYS A 74 -7.67 -20.70 3.96
CA LYS A 74 -6.74 -20.91 5.07
C LYS A 74 -6.39 -19.56 5.69
N VAL A 75 -6.92 -19.31 6.88
CA VAL A 75 -6.64 -18.09 7.64
C VAL A 75 -5.47 -18.33 8.58
N ARG A 76 -4.52 -17.39 8.60
CA ARG A 76 -3.46 -17.36 9.60
C ARG A 76 -4.06 -16.94 10.95
N ALA A 77 -4.10 -17.86 11.90
CA ALA A 77 -4.61 -17.57 13.23
C ALA A 77 -3.80 -16.48 13.93
N LEU A 78 -4.49 -15.62 14.67
CA LEU A 78 -3.92 -14.71 15.66
C LEU A 78 -4.44 -15.15 17.03
N PRO A 79 -3.78 -16.13 17.67
CA PRO A 79 -4.25 -16.66 18.96
C PRO A 79 -4.11 -15.61 20.06
N GLN A 80 -4.93 -15.72 21.10
CA GLN A 80 -4.82 -14.88 22.28
C GLN A 80 -3.49 -15.16 23.02
N GLY A 81 -2.83 -14.11 23.44
CA GLY A 81 -1.69 -14.12 24.36
C GLY A 81 -2.11 -13.61 25.75
N ALA A 82 -1.19 -13.60 26.70
CA ALA A 82 -1.41 -12.90 27.96
C ALA A 82 -1.68 -11.41 27.69
N PRO A 83 -2.65 -10.78 28.35
CA PRO A 83 -2.89 -9.33 28.20
C PRO A 83 -1.64 -8.52 28.56
N LEU A 84 -1.45 -7.36 27.89
CA LEU A 84 -0.43 -6.41 28.33
C LEU A 84 -0.80 -5.83 29.70
N PRO A 85 0.15 -5.62 30.62
CA PRO A 85 -0.07 -4.99 31.92
C PRO A 85 -0.24 -3.46 31.78
N ILE A 86 -1.21 -3.05 30.96
CA ILE A 86 -1.60 -1.64 30.76
C ILE A 86 -3.02 -1.48 31.29
N ALA A 87 -3.21 -0.50 32.18
CA ALA A 87 -4.54 -0.25 32.75
C ALA A 87 -5.57 0.08 31.66
N GLU A 88 -6.77 -0.50 31.76
CA GLU A 88 -7.84 -0.26 30.79
C GLU A 88 -8.21 1.22 30.67
N ALA A 89 -8.12 1.98 31.77
CA ALA A 89 -8.34 3.43 31.77
C ALA A 89 -7.35 4.16 30.86
N ASP A 90 -6.08 3.74 30.84
CA ASP A 90 -5.04 4.34 30.00
C ASP A 90 -5.27 4.00 28.50
N VAL A 91 -5.69 2.76 28.21
CA VAL A 91 -6.05 2.34 26.85
C VAL A 91 -7.24 3.15 26.35
N SER A 92 -8.28 3.29 27.17
CA SER A 92 -9.50 4.02 26.83
C SER A 92 -9.23 5.52 26.65
N ALA A 93 -8.42 6.12 27.53
CA ALA A 93 -8.00 7.52 27.43
C ALA A 93 -7.21 7.76 26.13
N PHE A 94 -6.25 6.89 25.81
CA PHE A 94 -5.46 6.96 24.60
C PHE A 94 -6.34 6.85 23.34
N MET A 95 -7.22 5.86 23.27
CA MET A 95 -8.12 5.68 22.14
C MET A 95 -9.04 6.90 21.93
N THR A 96 -9.51 7.50 23.04
CA THR A 96 -10.37 8.69 22.99
C THR A 96 -9.60 9.90 22.46
N ALA A 97 -8.43 10.19 23.03
CA ALA A 97 -7.58 11.31 22.62
C ALA A 97 -7.19 11.22 21.13
N GLN A 98 -6.91 10.02 20.65
CA GLN A 98 -6.52 9.74 19.26
C GLN A 98 -7.70 9.60 18.28
N ASN A 99 -8.95 9.80 18.72
CA ASN A 99 -10.14 9.53 17.88
C ASN A 99 -10.09 8.14 17.21
N MET A 100 -9.64 7.13 17.95
CA MET A 100 -9.49 5.77 17.44
C MET A 100 -10.81 5.03 17.34
N THR A 101 -10.85 4.12 16.37
CA THR A 101 -11.91 3.13 16.18
C THR A 101 -11.39 1.73 16.37
N GLY A 102 -10.08 1.50 16.22
CA GLY A 102 -9.44 0.21 16.44
C GLY A 102 -8.00 0.35 16.94
N LEU A 103 -7.65 -0.50 17.90
CA LEU A 103 -6.30 -0.66 18.43
C LEU A 103 -5.99 -2.15 18.57
N LEU A 104 -4.90 -2.61 17.95
CA LEU A 104 -4.43 -4.00 18.04
C LEU A 104 -2.95 -4.00 18.38
N VAL A 105 -2.56 -4.83 19.33
CA VAL A 105 -1.15 -5.15 19.60
C VAL A 105 -0.96 -6.66 19.51
N LEU A 106 -0.02 -7.04 18.65
CA LEU A 106 0.48 -8.41 18.54
C LEU A 106 1.89 -8.48 19.13
N GLN A 107 2.18 -9.56 19.84
CA GLN A 107 3.54 -9.95 20.21
C GLN A 107 3.73 -11.43 19.86
N ASP A 108 4.80 -11.77 19.14
CA ASP A 108 5.04 -13.12 18.63
C ASP A 108 3.84 -13.72 17.88
N GLY A 109 3.10 -12.87 17.13
CA GLY A 109 1.91 -13.26 16.41
C GLY A 109 0.68 -13.56 17.29
N ARG A 110 0.73 -13.26 18.59
CA ARG A 110 -0.38 -13.41 19.55
C ARG A 110 -0.99 -12.07 19.88
N VAL A 111 -2.31 -12.03 20.03
CA VAL A 111 -3.04 -10.83 20.44
C VAL A 111 -2.79 -10.54 21.92
N ARG A 112 -2.12 -9.42 22.22
CA ARG A 112 -1.86 -8.93 23.57
C ARG A 112 -2.85 -7.82 23.99
N LEU A 113 -3.40 -7.09 23.01
CA LEU A 113 -4.41 -6.07 23.19
C LEU A 113 -5.23 -5.96 21.90
N GLU A 114 -6.55 -5.92 22.01
CA GLU A 114 -7.45 -5.66 20.88
C GLU A 114 -8.67 -4.92 21.39
N ARG A 115 -8.93 -3.71 20.85
CA ARG A 115 -10.07 -2.87 21.22
C ARG A 115 -10.68 -2.24 19.99
N TYR A 116 -11.99 -2.09 20.06
CA TYR A 116 -12.81 -1.44 19.05
C TYR A 116 -13.70 -0.37 19.68
N ALA A 117 -14.00 0.69 18.95
CA ALA A 117 -14.82 1.79 19.42
C ALA A 117 -15.67 2.36 18.29
N ARG A 118 -16.65 3.20 18.65
CA ARG A 118 -17.48 4.00 17.71
C ARG A 118 -18.17 3.17 16.63
N GLY A 119 -18.68 2.00 16.99
CA GLY A 119 -19.40 1.11 16.07
C GLY A 119 -18.51 0.33 15.07
N TYR A 120 -17.19 0.58 15.05
CA TYR A 120 -16.27 -0.26 14.32
C TYR A 120 -16.02 -1.58 15.09
N GLY A 121 -15.85 -2.68 14.36
CA GLY A 121 -15.71 -4.01 14.97
C GLY A 121 -14.87 -4.95 14.13
N PRO A 122 -14.64 -6.19 14.58
CA PRO A 122 -13.73 -7.15 13.96
C PRO A 122 -14.13 -7.53 12.53
N GLN A 123 -15.38 -7.33 12.16
CA GLN A 123 -15.92 -7.62 10.84
C GLN A 123 -15.75 -6.45 9.86
N GLY A 124 -15.48 -5.24 10.37
CA GLY A 124 -15.35 -4.03 9.58
C GLY A 124 -14.02 -3.93 8.84
N ARG A 125 -14.02 -3.12 7.80
CA ARG A 125 -12.79 -2.64 7.13
C ARG A 125 -12.61 -1.17 7.45
N TRP A 126 -11.39 -0.71 7.39
CA TRP A 126 -11.04 0.69 7.59
C TRP A 126 -10.06 1.12 6.51
N THR A 127 -10.22 2.31 5.93
CA THR A 127 -9.33 2.78 4.87
C THR A 127 -7.92 3.04 5.38
N SER A 128 -6.93 2.63 4.59
CA SER A 128 -5.51 2.66 4.95
C SER A 128 -4.88 4.04 4.86
N PHE A 129 -5.42 4.90 4.00
CA PHE A 129 -4.63 6.00 3.45
C PHE A 129 -3.22 5.51 3.06
N SER A 130 -2.18 6.27 3.44
CA SER A 130 -0.81 5.99 3.01
C SER A 130 -0.18 4.72 3.57
N VAL A 131 -0.83 3.96 4.48
CA VAL A 131 -0.38 2.60 4.83
C VAL A 131 -0.34 1.70 3.59
N ALA A 132 -1.20 1.93 2.59
CA ALA A 132 -1.17 1.23 1.31
C ALA A 132 0.19 1.33 0.59
N LYS A 133 0.96 2.41 0.79
CA LYS A 133 2.27 2.58 0.15
C LYS A 133 3.23 1.46 0.51
N SER A 134 3.22 1.03 1.77
CA SER A 134 4.07 -0.07 2.24
C SER A 134 3.63 -1.43 1.65
N VAL A 135 2.32 -1.60 1.41
CA VAL A 135 1.79 -2.78 0.70
C VAL A 135 2.22 -2.75 -0.78
N THR A 136 2.08 -1.61 -1.44
CA THR A 136 2.51 -1.41 -2.84
C THR A 136 4.01 -1.65 -3.01
N SER A 137 4.83 -1.17 -2.08
CA SER A 137 6.27 -1.47 -2.04
C SER A 137 6.53 -2.98 -1.93
N THR A 138 5.79 -3.68 -1.09
CA THR A 138 5.92 -5.14 -0.94
C THR A 138 5.59 -5.87 -2.25
N LEU A 139 4.63 -5.36 -3.05
CA LEU A 139 4.33 -5.91 -4.38
C LEU A 139 5.48 -5.70 -5.38
N VAL A 140 6.28 -4.63 -5.26
CA VAL A 140 7.54 -4.50 -6.04
C VAL A 140 8.51 -5.62 -5.67
N GLY A 141 8.70 -5.88 -4.38
CA GLY A 141 9.52 -7.00 -3.91
C GLY A 141 9.03 -8.35 -4.44
N ALA A 142 7.71 -8.58 -4.43
CA ALA A 142 7.12 -9.78 -5.01
C ALA A 142 7.37 -9.87 -6.52
N ALA A 143 7.24 -8.77 -7.25
CA ALA A 143 7.48 -8.73 -8.70
C ALA A 143 8.96 -8.97 -9.05
N ILE A 144 9.90 -8.54 -8.21
CA ILE A 144 11.33 -8.87 -8.35
C ILE A 144 11.54 -10.36 -8.13
N LYS A 145 10.94 -10.93 -7.08
CA LYS A 145 11.04 -12.35 -6.80
C LYS A 145 10.49 -13.23 -7.91
N ASP A 146 9.40 -12.81 -8.53
CA ASP A 146 8.76 -13.51 -9.64
C ASP A 146 9.49 -13.28 -10.99
N GLY A 147 10.49 -12.39 -11.05
CA GLY A 147 11.26 -12.07 -12.25
C GLY A 147 10.59 -11.08 -13.21
N TYR A 148 9.44 -10.48 -12.84
CA TYR A 148 8.78 -9.44 -13.63
C TYR A 148 9.56 -8.12 -13.61
N ILE A 149 10.20 -7.81 -12.50
CA ILE A 149 11.10 -6.67 -12.32
C ILE A 149 12.49 -7.24 -12.07
N LYS A 150 13.51 -6.73 -12.77
CA LYS A 150 14.87 -7.25 -12.65
C LYS A 150 15.55 -6.77 -11.37
N SER A 151 15.44 -5.46 -11.07
CA SER A 151 16.12 -4.82 -9.93
C SER A 151 15.43 -3.53 -9.55
N VAL A 152 15.59 -3.10 -8.29
CA VAL A 152 15.20 -1.76 -7.84
C VAL A 152 16.06 -0.66 -8.53
N ASP A 153 17.17 -1.02 -9.11
CA ASP A 153 18.07 -0.10 -9.82
C ASP A 153 17.73 0.05 -11.32
N ASP A 154 16.72 -0.68 -11.81
CA ASP A 154 16.20 -0.47 -13.16
C ASP A 154 15.58 0.92 -13.29
N PRO A 155 15.78 1.61 -14.45
CA PRO A 155 15.11 2.88 -14.71
C PRO A 155 13.62 2.69 -14.81
N VAL A 156 12.84 3.62 -14.26
CA VAL A 156 11.37 3.56 -14.28
C VAL A 156 10.81 3.58 -15.69
N THR A 157 11.49 4.24 -16.62
CA THR A 157 11.12 4.34 -18.05
C THR A 157 11.17 2.99 -18.77
N ARG A 158 11.86 1.98 -18.22
CA ARG A 158 11.82 0.62 -18.74
C ARG A 158 10.42 0.00 -18.65
N TYR A 159 9.68 0.33 -17.61
CA TYR A 159 8.34 -0.20 -17.32
C TYR A 159 7.22 0.80 -17.63
N ILE A 160 7.55 2.10 -17.62
CA ILE A 160 6.65 3.21 -17.96
C ILE A 160 7.32 4.08 -19.04
N PRO A 161 7.36 3.63 -20.31
CA PRO A 161 8.03 4.37 -21.39
C PRO A 161 7.47 5.77 -21.60
N ASP A 162 6.20 6.00 -21.26
CA ASP A 162 5.54 7.30 -21.37
C ASP A 162 6.21 8.41 -20.52
N LEU A 163 7.04 8.05 -19.57
CA LEU A 163 7.83 8.99 -18.74
C LEU A 163 9.15 9.41 -19.39
N ALA A 164 9.54 8.82 -20.54
CA ALA A 164 10.74 9.23 -21.26
C ALA A 164 10.61 10.68 -21.75
N GLY A 165 11.69 11.43 -21.68
CA GLY A 165 11.72 12.85 -22.02
C GLY A 165 11.05 13.76 -20.97
N ALA A 166 10.68 13.23 -19.80
CA ALA A 166 10.07 13.97 -18.72
C ALA A 166 11.01 14.07 -17.49
N GLY A 167 10.53 14.65 -16.40
CA GLY A 167 11.29 14.77 -15.15
C GLY A 167 11.80 13.46 -14.55
N TYR A 168 11.28 12.33 -15.02
CA TYR A 168 11.62 10.98 -14.55
C TYR A 168 12.72 10.26 -15.36
N ASP A 169 13.31 10.90 -16.37
CA ASP A 169 14.43 10.32 -17.10
C ASP A 169 15.60 9.99 -16.16
N GLY A 170 16.13 8.77 -16.25
CA GLY A 170 17.20 8.28 -15.40
C GLY A 170 16.82 8.01 -13.93
N VAL A 171 15.56 8.22 -13.55
CA VAL A 171 15.08 7.85 -12.20
C VAL A 171 14.92 6.34 -12.12
N THR A 172 15.45 5.74 -11.04
CA THR A 172 15.34 4.31 -10.76
C THR A 172 14.09 3.98 -9.92
N ILE A 173 13.70 2.70 -9.90
CA ILE A 173 12.64 2.20 -9.01
C ILE A 173 13.01 2.47 -7.54
N ARG A 174 14.30 2.32 -7.16
CA ARG A 174 14.79 2.66 -5.82
C ARG A 174 14.46 4.10 -5.45
N GLN A 175 14.68 5.04 -6.34
CA GLN A 175 14.43 6.47 -6.11
C GLN A 175 12.94 6.80 -6.02
N LEU A 176 12.06 6.06 -6.71
CA LEU A 176 10.61 6.14 -6.44
C LEU A 176 10.26 5.56 -5.07
N LEU A 177 10.80 4.38 -4.72
CA LEU A 177 10.56 3.73 -3.43
C LEU A 177 11.01 4.58 -2.25
N THR A 178 12.08 5.34 -2.42
CA THR A 178 12.65 6.22 -1.38
C THR A 178 12.20 7.67 -1.50
N MET A 179 11.33 8.00 -2.46
CA MET A 179 10.80 9.35 -2.71
C MET A 179 11.90 10.39 -2.94
N THR A 180 12.92 10.00 -3.71
CA THR A 180 14.09 10.82 -4.03
C THR A 180 14.28 11.03 -5.53
N SER A 181 13.21 11.04 -6.31
CA SER A 181 13.28 11.23 -7.78
C SER A 181 13.87 12.58 -8.22
N GLY A 182 13.82 13.57 -7.33
CA GLY A 182 14.17 14.95 -7.68
C GLY A 182 13.07 15.71 -8.43
N VAL A 183 11.93 15.08 -8.73
CA VAL A 183 10.79 15.74 -9.38
C VAL A 183 10.06 16.62 -8.36
N LYS A 184 9.68 17.83 -8.77
CA LYS A 184 8.94 18.79 -7.93
C LYS A 184 7.57 18.24 -7.56
N TRP A 185 7.15 18.46 -6.30
CA TRP A 185 5.88 17.96 -5.79
C TRP A 185 5.41 18.75 -4.56
N ASN A 186 4.11 19.01 -4.49
CA ASN A 186 3.45 19.61 -3.33
C ASN A 186 2.45 18.62 -2.72
N GLU A 187 2.74 18.12 -1.53
CA GLU A 187 1.91 17.18 -0.76
C GLU A 187 1.05 17.90 0.31
N ASP A 188 0.76 19.18 0.17
CA ASP A 188 -0.06 19.91 1.15
C ASP A 188 -1.52 19.46 1.09
N TYR A 189 -1.94 18.68 2.09
CA TYR A 189 -3.31 18.16 2.21
C TYR A 189 -4.37 19.20 2.55
N THR A 190 -3.96 20.43 2.89
CA THR A 190 -4.87 21.55 3.21
C THR A 190 -5.12 22.48 2.04
N ASN A 191 -4.32 22.34 0.99
CA ASN A 191 -4.36 23.19 -0.20
C ASN A 191 -5.02 22.43 -1.38
N PRO A 192 -6.19 22.86 -1.86
CA PRO A 192 -6.85 22.22 -3.00
C PRO A 192 -6.08 22.35 -4.34
N ASN A 193 -5.10 23.26 -4.38
CA ASN A 193 -4.22 23.45 -5.54
C ASN A 193 -2.89 22.70 -5.43
N SER A 194 -2.68 21.90 -4.37
CA SER A 194 -1.51 21.02 -4.25
C SER A 194 -1.53 19.91 -5.30
N ASP A 195 -0.35 19.36 -5.62
CA ASP A 195 -0.25 18.26 -6.57
C ASP A 195 -1.03 17.04 -6.12
N VAL A 196 -1.00 16.72 -4.82
CA VAL A 196 -1.76 15.58 -4.27
C VAL A 196 -3.27 15.73 -4.45
N ALA A 197 -3.81 16.96 -4.38
CA ALA A 197 -5.23 17.21 -4.61
C ALA A 197 -5.56 17.22 -6.12
N ARG A 198 -4.75 17.93 -6.91
CA ARG A 198 -4.98 18.10 -8.36
C ARG A 198 -4.85 16.80 -9.15
N MET A 199 -3.94 15.91 -8.76
CA MET A 199 -3.75 14.64 -9.44
C MET A 199 -5.04 13.80 -9.52
N PHE A 200 -5.90 13.88 -8.49
CA PHE A 200 -7.18 13.18 -8.48
C PHE A 200 -8.34 13.96 -9.10
N ALA A 201 -8.21 15.28 -9.19
CA ALA A 201 -9.25 16.17 -9.70
C ALA A 201 -9.14 16.42 -11.20
N GLU A 202 -7.94 16.30 -11.80
CA GLU A 202 -7.69 16.64 -13.18
C GLU A 202 -8.38 15.67 -14.16
N ALA A 203 -9.03 16.22 -15.17
CA ALA A 203 -9.59 15.43 -16.25
C ALA A 203 -8.48 14.91 -17.18
N VAL A 204 -8.53 13.64 -17.51
CA VAL A 204 -7.51 12.95 -18.30
C VAL A 204 -8.09 12.54 -19.64
N PRO A 205 -7.37 12.72 -20.77
CA PRO A 205 -7.81 12.23 -22.06
C PRO A 205 -8.08 10.73 -22.07
N ALA A 206 -9.06 10.30 -22.86
CA ALA A 206 -9.40 8.89 -22.97
C ALA A 206 -8.18 8.04 -23.39
N GLY A 207 -8.03 6.87 -22.76
CA GLY A 207 -6.94 5.94 -23.04
C GLY A 207 -5.60 6.26 -22.38
N GLN A 208 -5.49 7.37 -21.63
CA GLN A 208 -4.29 7.68 -20.86
C GLN A 208 -4.44 7.26 -19.40
N ASP A 209 -3.34 6.80 -18.80
CA ASP A 209 -3.27 6.53 -17.36
C ASP A 209 -3.21 7.87 -16.61
N PRO A 210 -4.14 8.13 -15.66
CA PRO A 210 -4.23 9.43 -14.98
C PRO A 210 -2.97 9.80 -14.20
N THR A 211 -2.35 8.81 -13.57
CA THR A 211 -1.12 9.01 -12.80
C THR A 211 0.03 9.41 -13.72
N VAL A 212 0.24 8.66 -14.81
CA VAL A 212 1.30 8.96 -15.77
C VAL A 212 1.07 10.31 -16.43
N PHE A 213 -0.19 10.59 -16.83
CA PHE A 213 -0.57 11.86 -17.44
C PHE A 213 -0.25 13.07 -16.55
N TYR A 214 -0.52 12.95 -15.24
CA TYR A 214 -0.21 14.04 -14.29
C TYR A 214 1.30 14.13 -14.03
N MET A 215 1.93 13.02 -13.65
CA MET A 215 3.31 13.00 -13.17
C MET A 215 4.33 13.39 -14.24
N ARG A 216 4.11 13.04 -15.52
CA ARG A 216 5.02 13.40 -16.61
C ARG A 216 5.14 14.90 -16.88
N LYS A 217 4.18 15.72 -16.44
CA LYS A 217 4.16 17.18 -16.60
C LYS A 217 5.06 17.90 -15.59
N LEU A 218 5.39 17.21 -14.49
CA LEU A 218 6.10 17.83 -13.39
C LEU A 218 7.59 18.02 -13.72
N PRO A 219 8.16 19.20 -13.47
CA PRO A 219 9.56 19.46 -13.75
C PRO A 219 10.45 18.78 -12.70
N ARG A 220 11.67 18.45 -13.10
CA ARG A 220 12.73 18.09 -12.17
C ARG A 220 13.28 19.34 -11.48
N GLU A 221 13.44 19.33 -10.16
CA GLU A 221 14.00 20.43 -9.37
C GLU A 221 15.37 20.10 -8.74
N SER A 222 15.75 18.81 -8.68
CA SER A 222 17.06 18.34 -8.19
C SER A 222 17.46 17.02 -8.86
N ASP A 223 18.73 16.65 -8.72
CA ASP A 223 19.17 15.34 -9.20
C ASP A 223 18.51 14.19 -8.42
N PRO A 224 18.22 13.06 -9.09
CA PRO A 224 17.68 11.89 -8.44
C PRO A 224 18.62 11.37 -7.34
N GLY A 225 18.04 11.02 -6.19
CA GLY A 225 18.79 10.52 -5.02
C GLY A 225 19.20 11.60 -4.02
N VAL A 226 19.13 12.90 -4.37
CA VAL A 226 19.66 13.99 -3.55
C VAL A 226 18.66 14.48 -2.49
N LYS A 227 17.39 14.65 -2.86
CA LYS A 227 16.39 15.27 -1.99
C LYS A 227 15.20 14.35 -1.72
N PHE A 228 14.91 14.12 -0.45
CA PHE A 228 13.68 13.47 -0.03
C PHE A 228 12.51 14.47 -0.06
N VAL A 229 11.46 14.14 -0.79
CA VAL A 229 10.17 14.83 -0.78
C VAL A 229 9.08 13.78 -0.81
N TYR A 230 8.25 13.72 0.24
CA TYR A 230 7.16 12.77 0.27
C TYR A 230 6.16 13.04 -0.86
N LYS A 231 5.89 12.01 -1.69
CA LYS A 231 5.10 12.16 -2.93
C LYS A 231 4.14 10.99 -3.13
N THR A 232 2.85 11.23 -2.89
CA THR A 232 1.81 10.20 -3.15
C THR A 232 1.80 9.80 -4.64
N GLY A 233 2.03 10.75 -5.56
CA GLY A 233 2.09 10.46 -6.99
C GLY A 233 3.16 9.45 -7.38
N GLU A 234 4.32 9.42 -6.69
CA GLU A 234 5.36 8.44 -6.97
C GLU A 234 4.95 7.02 -6.56
N THR A 235 4.22 6.87 -5.46
CA THR A 235 3.66 5.55 -5.16
C THR A 235 2.63 5.12 -6.19
N ASN A 236 1.82 6.04 -6.71
CA ASN A 236 0.90 5.71 -7.80
C ASN A 236 1.67 5.29 -9.08
N LEU A 237 2.81 5.93 -9.41
CA LEU A 237 3.70 5.44 -10.48
C LEU A 237 4.24 4.03 -10.18
N ILE A 238 4.59 3.71 -8.93
CA ILE A 238 5.00 2.35 -8.54
C ILE A 238 3.86 1.36 -8.82
N GLY A 239 2.61 1.71 -8.51
CA GLY A 239 1.46 0.87 -8.86
C GLY A 239 1.30 0.64 -10.36
N VAL A 240 1.44 1.70 -11.17
CA VAL A 240 1.47 1.59 -12.64
C VAL A 240 2.58 0.66 -13.09
N LEU A 241 3.78 0.82 -12.53
CA LEU A 241 4.94 -0.01 -12.84
C LEU A 241 4.68 -1.49 -12.55
N VAL A 242 4.16 -1.83 -11.37
CA VAL A 242 3.83 -3.22 -10.99
C VAL A 242 2.76 -3.79 -11.94
N ARG A 243 1.69 -3.04 -12.23
CA ARG A 243 0.65 -3.48 -13.17
C ARG A 243 1.19 -3.76 -14.56
N ARG A 244 2.04 -2.86 -15.10
CA ARG A 244 2.64 -3.03 -16.43
C ARG A 244 3.66 -4.17 -16.48
N ALA A 245 4.47 -4.33 -15.43
CA ALA A 245 5.45 -5.41 -15.35
C ALA A 245 4.78 -6.79 -15.24
N THR A 246 3.73 -6.92 -14.44
CA THR A 246 3.06 -8.20 -14.16
C THR A 246 1.94 -8.54 -15.13
N GLY A 247 1.38 -7.54 -15.83
CA GLY A 247 0.15 -7.70 -16.62
C GLY A 247 -1.11 -7.94 -15.78
N LYS A 248 -1.06 -7.70 -14.46
CA LYS A 248 -2.16 -7.94 -13.49
C LYS A 248 -2.59 -6.64 -12.83
N SER A 249 -3.86 -6.56 -12.39
CA SER A 249 -4.29 -5.52 -11.45
C SER A 249 -3.56 -5.68 -10.12
N LEU A 250 -3.44 -4.58 -9.35
CA LEU A 250 -2.77 -4.67 -8.04
C LEU A 250 -3.54 -5.56 -7.07
N SER A 251 -4.86 -5.54 -7.09
CA SER A 251 -5.69 -6.39 -6.24
C SER A 251 -5.52 -7.87 -6.59
N ALA A 252 -5.49 -8.23 -7.88
CA ALA A 252 -5.25 -9.61 -8.30
C ALA A 252 -3.84 -10.08 -7.90
N TYR A 253 -2.83 -9.22 -8.05
CA TYR A 253 -1.46 -9.54 -7.66
C TYR A 253 -1.29 -9.59 -6.14
N LEU A 254 -1.94 -8.68 -5.40
CA LEU A 254 -2.04 -8.70 -3.94
C LEU A 254 -2.67 -10.01 -3.44
N GLU A 255 -3.79 -10.42 -4.07
CA GLU A 255 -4.48 -11.66 -3.74
C GLU A 255 -3.57 -12.88 -3.93
N GLU A 256 -2.90 -12.96 -5.09
CA GLU A 256 -2.01 -14.08 -5.45
C GLU A 256 -0.77 -14.16 -4.55
N LYS A 257 -0.13 -13.03 -4.26
CA LYS A 257 1.19 -13.03 -3.61
C LYS A 257 1.14 -12.88 -2.10
N ILE A 258 0.14 -12.18 -1.57
CA ILE A 258 0.08 -11.83 -0.15
C ILE A 258 -1.21 -12.36 0.47
N TRP A 259 -2.37 -11.98 -0.08
CA TRP A 259 -3.64 -12.12 0.62
C TRP A 259 -3.97 -13.57 0.94
N ARG A 260 -3.99 -14.42 -0.09
CA ARG A 260 -4.25 -15.84 0.07
C ARG A 260 -3.10 -16.61 0.70
N PRO A 261 -1.84 -16.48 0.22
CA PRO A 261 -0.73 -17.30 0.74
C PRO A 261 -0.39 -16.98 2.18
N TYR A 262 -0.47 -15.72 2.60
CA TYR A 262 -0.19 -15.34 3.97
C TYR A 262 -1.36 -15.64 4.93
N GLY A 263 -2.55 -15.89 4.40
CA GLY A 263 -3.73 -16.27 5.17
C GLY A 263 -4.45 -15.08 5.79
N MET A 264 -4.72 -14.05 4.99
CA MET A 264 -5.58 -12.94 5.42
C MET A 264 -7.00 -13.44 5.67
N GLU A 265 -7.66 -12.85 6.67
CA GLU A 265 -8.95 -13.32 7.16
C GLU A 265 -10.12 -12.80 6.33
N ARG A 266 -9.98 -11.57 5.83
CA ARG A 266 -11.05 -10.88 5.11
C ARG A 266 -10.59 -10.37 3.76
N ASP A 267 -11.55 -10.22 2.86
CA ASP A 267 -11.33 -9.55 1.59
C ASP A 267 -10.86 -8.11 1.83
N ALA A 268 -9.88 -7.65 1.06
CA ALA A 268 -9.50 -6.25 1.01
C ALA A 268 -10.15 -5.54 -0.16
N PHE A 269 -10.66 -4.33 0.07
CA PHE A 269 -11.14 -3.45 -0.98
C PHE A 269 -10.08 -2.40 -1.31
N TRP A 270 -9.77 -2.22 -2.58
CA TRP A 270 -8.86 -1.17 -3.05
C TRP A 270 -9.58 -0.23 -3.99
N MET A 271 -9.67 1.04 -3.58
CA MET A 271 -10.29 2.10 -4.39
C MET A 271 -9.56 2.25 -5.73
N THR A 272 -10.33 2.44 -6.81
CA THR A 272 -9.80 2.68 -8.16
C THR A 272 -9.99 4.12 -8.60
N ASP A 273 -9.17 4.51 -9.56
CA ASP A 273 -9.32 5.76 -10.30
C ASP A 273 -10.42 5.65 -11.41
N GLN A 274 -10.52 6.67 -12.22
CA GLN A 274 -11.50 6.76 -13.32
C GLN A 274 -11.28 5.73 -14.45
N THR A 275 -10.13 5.06 -14.50
CA THR A 275 -9.82 4.03 -15.49
C THR A 275 -10.01 2.60 -14.94
N GLY A 276 -10.39 2.48 -13.67
CA GLY A 276 -10.50 1.21 -12.96
C GLY A 276 -9.18 0.70 -12.40
N ALA A 277 -8.13 1.51 -12.43
CA ALA A 277 -6.83 1.16 -11.87
C ALA A 277 -6.76 1.55 -10.38
N GLU A 278 -6.21 0.65 -9.55
CA GLU A 278 -6.09 0.88 -8.11
C GLU A 278 -5.22 2.11 -7.79
N VAL A 279 -5.69 2.94 -6.87
CA VAL A 279 -4.95 4.09 -6.33
C VAL A 279 -3.94 3.57 -5.32
N SER A 280 -2.73 3.26 -5.79
CA SER A 280 -1.73 2.51 -5.01
C SER A 280 -1.09 3.29 -3.86
N GLY A 281 -1.17 4.62 -3.91
CA GLY A 281 -0.67 5.50 -2.84
C GLY A 281 -1.60 5.61 -1.64
N CYS A 282 -2.84 5.11 -1.73
CA CYS A 282 -3.82 5.15 -0.64
C CYS A 282 -4.93 4.11 -0.79
N CYS A 283 -5.84 4.17 0.13
CA CYS A 283 -7.24 3.79 -0.01
C CYS A 283 -7.49 2.29 -0.19
N LEU A 284 -6.62 1.46 0.39
CA LEU A 284 -6.83 0.04 0.63
C LEU A 284 -7.61 -0.12 1.95
N SER A 285 -8.81 -0.66 1.91
CA SER A 285 -9.65 -0.89 3.09
C SER A 285 -9.49 -2.32 3.58
N VAL A 286 -9.08 -2.47 4.85
CA VAL A 286 -8.64 -3.74 5.45
C VAL A 286 -9.18 -3.87 6.86
N SER A 287 -9.40 -5.09 7.35
CA SER A 287 -9.76 -5.33 8.75
C SER A 287 -8.59 -5.01 9.69
N LEU A 288 -8.90 -4.65 10.94
CA LEU A 288 -7.86 -4.35 11.94
C LEU A 288 -6.88 -5.52 12.11
N ARG A 289 -7.39 -6.76 12.15
CA ARG A 289 -6.58 -7.97 12.29
C ARG A 289 -5.72 -8.24 11.05
N ASP A 290 -6.20 -7.91 9.84
CA ASP A 290 -5.40 -8.08 8.63
C ASP A 290 -4.33 -7.00 8.49
N TYR A 291 -4.56 -5.77 9.00
CA TYR A 291 -3.46 -4.81 9.22
C TYR A 291 -2.40 -5.38 10.17
N GLY A 292 -2.81 -6.06 11.24
CA GLY A 292 -1.89 -6.79 12.12
C GLY A 292 -1.09 -7.86 11.38
N ARG A 293 -1.73 -8.63 10.49
CA ARG A 293 -1.04 -9.63 9.66
C ARG A 293 -0.05 -9.01 8.67
N ILE A 294 -0.37 -7.83 8.11
CA ILE A 294 0.59 -7.08 7.26
C ILE A 294 1.83 -6.70 8.07
N GLY A 295 1.65 -6.17 9.28
CA GLY A 295 2.77 -5.86 10.18
C GLY A 295 3.57 -7.09 10.59
N GLN A 296 2.90 -8.19 10.90
CA GLN A 296 3.52 -9.48 11.24
C GLN A 296 4.31 -10.05 10.05
N MET A 297 3.78 -9.94 8.83
CA MET A 297 4.49 -10.32 7.60
C MET A 297 5.79 -9.52 7.43
N ALA A 298 5.73 -8.22 7.66
CA ALA A 298 6.91 -7.36 7.58
C ALA A 298 7.94 -7.71 8.67
N LEU A 299 7.49 -7.95 9.91
CA LEU A 299 8.32 -8.41 11.03
C LEU A 299 9.04 -9.74 10.72
N GLU A 300 8.40 -10.63 10.00
CA GLU A 300 8.93 -11.94 9.57
C GLU A 300 9.79 -11.85 8.31
N GLY A 301 10.04 -10.65 7.80
CA GLY A 301 10.84 -10.43 6.60
C GLY A 301 10.17 -10.79 5.28
N GLY A 302 8.85 -10.98 5.27
CA GLY A 302 8.08 -11.34 4.06
C GLY A 302 8.49 -12.66 3.44
N LYS A 303 8.93 -13.63 4.25
CA LYS A 303 9.45 -14.93 3.83
C LYS A 303 8.50 -15.64 2.86
N GLY A 304 9.03 -16.04 1.72
CA GLY A 304 8.25 -16.70 0.67
C GLY A 304 7.51 -15.75 -0.28
N ILE A 305 7.35 -14.46 0.07
CA ILE A 305 6.62 -13.45 -0.72
C ILE A 305 7.59 -12.57 -1.51
N VAL A 306 8.64 -12.09 -0.86
CA VAL A 306 9.64 -11.19 -1.44
C VAL A 306 11.03 -11.85 -1.45
N PRO A 307 12.05 -11.29 -2.14
CA PRO A 307 13.40 -11.80 -2.06
C PRO A 307 13.95 -11.75 -0.63
N ALA A 308 14.88 -12.64 -0.31
CA ALA A 308 15.63 -12.58 0.94
C ALA A 308 16.30 -11.21 1.10
N GLY A 309 16.21 -10.62 2.29
CA GLY A 309 16.77 -9.29 2.57
C GLY A 309 15.89 -8.11 2.16
N TRP A 310 14.78 -8.31 1.44
CA TRP A 310 13.91 -7.21 1.01
C TRP A 310 13.49 -6.31 2.17
N PHE A 311 12.94 -6.88 3.24
CA PHE A 311 12.50 -6.09 4.38
C PHE A 311 13.65 -5.49 5.18
N ALA A 312 14.83 -6.14 5.21
CA ALA A 312 16.03 -5.54 5.79
C ALA A 312 16.42 -4.24 5.08
N ASP A 313 16.28 -4.19 3.75
CA ASP A 313 16.49 -2.97 2.98
C ASP A 313 15.32 -2.00 3.04
N ALA A 314 14.09 -2.50 2.95
CA ALA A 314 12.89 -1.69 2.92
C ALA A 314 12.62 -0.94 4.23
N THR A 315 13.05 -1.50 5.37
CA THR A 315 12.78 -0.97 6.72
C THR A 315 14.00 -0.38 7.41
N LYS A 316 15.11 -0.20 6.69
CA LYS A 316 16.22 0.66 7.13
C LYS A 316 16.12 2.04 6.46
N ALA A 317 16.66 3.06 7.11
CA ALA A 317 16.74 4.40 6.53
C ALA A 317 17.61 4.40 5.27
N GLN A 318 16.99 4.48 4.11
CA GLN A 318 17.65 4.70 2.82
C GLN A 318 17.96 6.19 2.61
N VAL A 319 17.11 7.05 3.18
CA VAL A 319 17.33 8.48 3.35
C VAL A 319 17.08 8.83 4.81
N SER A 320 17.88 9.76 5.35
CA SER A 320 17.84 10.18 6.75
C SER A 320 17.49 11.65 6.86
N PHE A 321 16.76 12.01 7.91
CA PHE A 321 16.39 13.36 8.28
C PHE A 321 16.26 13.46 9.82
N PRO A 322 16.20 14.65 10.40
CA PRO A 322 16.02 14.79 11.85
C PRO A 322 14.81 14.01 12.37
N GLY A 323 15.04 13.10 13.31
CA GLY A 323 14.00 12.25 13.92
C GLY A 323 13.80 10.88 13.25
N GLY A 324 14.58 10.54 12.22
CA GLY A 324 14.51 9.20 11.60
C GLY A 324 14.92 9.17 10.14
N GLY A 325 14.21 8.37 9.36
CA GLY A 325 14.46 8.20 7.94
C GLY A 325 13.29 7.57 7.21
N TYR A 326 13.51 7.25 5.95
CA TYR A 326 12.54 6.59 5.07
C TYR A 326 13.25 5.48 4.28
N GLY A 327 12.61 4.33 4.25
CA GLY A 327 13.07 3.18 3.48
C GLY A 327 12.27 3.02 2.17
N TYR A 328 11.97 1.78 1.77
CA TYR A 328 11.12 1.52 0.62
C TYR A 328 9.65 1.64 1.00
N GLN A 329 9.14 2.89 1.06
CA GLN A 329 7.78 3.25 1.48
C GLN A 329 7.45 2.89 2.95
N TRP A 330 8.48 2.82 3.80
CA TRP A 330 8.37 2.64 5.25
C TRP A 330 9.05 3.79 5.97
N TRP A 331 8.37 4.33 6.98
CA TRP A 331 8.97 5.28 7.91
C TRP A 331 9.89 4.53 8.88
N VAL A 332 11.05 5.09 9.14
CA VAL A 332 12.07 4.54 10.03
C VAL A 332 12.40 5.57 11.11
N PRO A 333 11.52 5.74 12.13
CA PRO A 333 11.81 6.63 13.25
C PRO A 333 13.01 6.12 14.06
N THR A 334 13.58 6.97 14.88
CA THR A 334 14.62 6.57 15.85
C THR A 334 14.04 5.55 16.84
N GLY A 335 14.89 4.66 17.39
CA GLY A 335 14.46 3.67 18.39
C GLY A 335 14.30 2.23 17.87
N GLY A 336 14.77 1.93 16.64
CA GLY A 336 14.83 0.56 16.13
C GLY A 336 13.49 0.00 15.65
N VAL A 337 12.49 0.87 15.47
CA VAL A 337 11.17 0.53 14.94
C VAL A 337 11.04 0.99 13.49
N PHE A 338 10.09 0.43 12.76
CA PHE A 338 9.66 0.96 11.48
C PHE A 338 8.12 1.01 11.40
N ALA A 339 7.58 1.84 10.53
CA ALA A 339 6.14 2.03 10.48
C ALA A 339 5.62 2.31 9.07
N ALA A 340 4.45 1.73 8.76
CA ALA A 340 3.57 2.24 7.73
C ALA A 340 2.62 3.26 8.36
N GLN A 341 2.50 4.45 7.78
CA GLN A 341 1.67 5.52 8.34
C GLN A 341 0.74 6.11 7.28
N GLY A 342 -0.48 6.39 7.68
CA GLY A 342 -1.48 7.09 6.87
C GLY A 342 -1.98 8.34 7.57
N ILE A 343 -2.44 9.30 6.78
CA ILE A 343 -3.11 10.48 7.32
C ILE A 343 -4.33 10.08 8.15
N PHE A 344 -4.80 10.98 9.01
CA PHE A 344 -5.89 10.76 9.97
C PHE A 344 -5.63 9.67 11.02
N GLY A 345 -4.35 9.27 11.24
CA GLY A 345 -3.94 8.40 12.36
C GLY A 345 -3.87 6.90 12.07
N GLN A 346 -3.92 6.48 10.80
CA GLN A 346 -3.69 5.08 10.44
C GLN A 346 -2.21 4.74 10.65
N SER A 347 -1.94 3.58 11.28
CA SER A 347 -0.56 3.17 11.48
C SER A 347 -0.42 1.67 11.69
N ILE A 348 0.68 1.12 11.17
CA ILE A 348 1.24 -0.17 11.58
C ILE A 348 2.65 0.13 12.06
N ILE A 349 2.90 0.05 13.36
CA ILE A 349 4.23 0.20 13.97
C ILE A 349 4.75 -1.20 14.24
N VAL A 350 5.98 -1.47 13.80
CA VAL A 350 6.65 -2.75 13.98
C VAL A 350 7.92 -2.55 14.78
N ASP A 351 8.06 -3.30 15.85
CA ASP A 351 9.25 -3.35 16.70
C ASP A 351 9.89 -4.75 16.60
N PRO A 352 10.95 -4.90 15.81
CA PRO A 352 11.64 -6.18 15.64
C PRO A 352 12.27 -6.70 16.94
N ALA A 353 12.80 -5.81 17.78
CA ALA A 353 13.52 -6.18 18.98
C ALA A 353 12.60 -6.86 20.03
N ASN A 354 11.37 -6.39 20.16
CA ASN A 354 10.37 -6.94 21.08
C ASN A 354 9.33 -7.81 20.35
N ARG A 355 9.50 -8.05 19.04
CA ARG A 355 8.59 -8.83 18.17
C ARG A 355 7.13 -8.34 18.24
N LEU A 356 6.97 -7.01 18.29
CA LEU A 356 5.68 -6.35 18.42
C LEU A 356 5.19 -5.77 17.09
N VAL A 357 3.87 -5.79 16.94
CA VAL A 357 3.14 -5.06 15.91
C VAL A 357 2.01 -4.30 16.60
N MET A 358 1.99 -2.98 16.49
CA MET A 358 0.88 -2.14 16.95
C MET A 358 0.16 -1.52 15.76
N VAL A 359 -1.15 -1.71 15.71
CA VAL A 359 -2.02 -1.17 14.64
C VAL A 359 -3.00 -0.19 15.23
N THR A 360 -3.17 0.95 14.56
CA THR A 360 -4.19 1.95 14.89
C THR A 360 -5.06 2.25 13.67
N SER A 361 -6.38 2.23 13.88
CA SER A 361 -7.38 2.80 12.99
C SER A 361 -8.00 4.02 13.68
N ALA A 362 -7.93 5.17 13.06
CA ALA A 362 -8.34 6.43 13.68
C ALA A 362 -8.95 7.40 12.67
N ALA A 363 -9.61 8.43 13.18
CA ALA A 363 -10.14 9.54 12.40
C ALA A 363 -9.71 10.88 13.03
N TRP A 364 -8.43 11.20 12.98
CA TRP A 364 -7.89 12.45 13.52
C TRP A 364 -8.62 13.66 12.93
N PRO A 365 -8.71 14.78 13.69
CA PRO A 365 -9.36 15.99 13.21
C PRO A 365 -8.72 16.59 11.95
N ARG A 366 -7.41 16.37 11.76
CA ARG A 366 -6.62 16.84 10.63
C ARG A 366 -5.87 15.69 9.96
N ALA A 367 -5.60 15.82 8.68
CA ALA A 367 -4.84 14.83 7.91
C ALA A 367 -3.49 14.51 8.58
N SER A 368 -2.79 15.53 9.04
CA SER A 368 -1.55 15.42 9.81
C SER A 368 -1.68 16.20 11.11
N ASP A 369 -1.28 15.59 12.22
CA ASP A 369 -1.25 16.22 13.54
C ASP A 369 -0.01 15.76 14.30
N ARG A 370 0.90 16.69 14.54
CA ARG A 370 2.18 16.41 15.20
C ARG A 370 2.01 15.98 16.66
N ALA A 371 1.08 16.60 17.39
CA ALA A 371 0.85 16.30 18.79
C ALA A 371 0.28 14.88 18.94
N LEU A 372 -0.74 14.54 18.15
CA LEU A 372 -1.31 13.19 18.13
C LEU A 372 -0.30 12.13 17.66
N ALA A 373 0.57 12.47 16.71
CA ALA A 373 1.64 11.56 16.29
C ALA A 373 2.67 11.29 17.40
N GLN A 374 3.04 12.32 18.17
CA GLN A 374 3.93 12.19 19.32
C GLN A 374 3.29 11.36 20.44
N GLU A 375 2.03 11.62 20.76
CA GLU A 375 1.27 10.84 21.75
C GLU A 375 1.14 9.37 21.35
N ARG A 376 0.88 9.08 20.08
CA ARG A 376 0.87 7.71 19.55
C ARG A 376 2.21 7.02 19.73
N MET A 377 3.33 7.72 19.48
CA MET A 377 4.66 7.14 19.70
C MET A 377 4.96 6.94 21.19
N ALA A 378 4.52 7.85 22.07
CA ALA A 378 4.65 7.68 23.51
C ALA A 378 3.86 6.43 24.00
N PHE A 379 2.66 6.21 23.49
CA PHE A 379 1.89 5.00 23.79
C PHE A 379 2.57 3.75 23.24
N ALA A 380 3.16 3.79 22.05
CA ALA A 380 3.95 2.68 21.51
C ALA A 380 5.14 2.33 22.42
N MET A 381 5.84 3.32 22.97
CA MET A 381 6.90 3.09 23.97
C MET A 381 6.36 2.47 25.26
N LYS A 382 5.16 2.87 25.72
CA LYS A 382 4.47 2.24 26.85
C LYS A 382 4.16 0.76 26.57
N VAL A 383 3.68 0.45 25.35
CA VAL A 383 3.47 -0.94 24.89
C VAL A 383 4.77 -1.73 24.87
N GLN A 384 5.87 -1.13 24.39
CA GLN A 384 7.21 -1.77 24.39
C GLN A 384 7.71 -2.09 25.81
N ALA A 385 7.49 -1.19 26.76
CA ALA A 385 7.84 -1.43 28.17
C ALA A 385 7.02 -2.59 28.76
N ALA A 386 5.69 -2.53 28.58
CA ALA A 386 4.76 -3.54 29.09
C ALA A 386 4.95 -4.94 28.45
N ALA A 387 5.49 -5.01 27.27
CA ALA A 387 5.75 -6.28 26.56
C ALA A 387 6.97 -7.04 27.09
N LYS A 388 7.79 -6.42 27.95
CA LYS A 388 8.96 -7.04 28.57
C LYS A 388 8.64 -7.69 29.91
N GLU A 389 7.47 -7.40 30.45
CA GLU A 389 6.92 -8.01 31.67
C GLU A 389 6.13 -9.29 31.33
#